data_632ac3b23f6313773fefa2f68431daa0
#
_entry.id   632ac3b23f6313773fefa2f68431daa0
#
_cell.length_a   1.000
_cell.length_b   1.000
_cell.length_c   1.000
_cell.angle_alpha   90.00
_cell.angle_beta   90.00
_cell.angle_gamma   90.00
#
_symmetry.space_group_name_H-M   'P 1'
#
loop_
_entity.id
_entity.type
_entity.pdbx_description
1 polymer ?
#
loop_
_entity_poly.entity_id
_entity_poly.type
_entity_poly.pdbx_seq_one_letter_code
_entity_poly.pdbx_strand_id
1 'polypeptide(L)'
;MLRTALASAKGLVRRALLSRSSGIDLTRLDKVPDSLAWPLTRDGTSPSARLSAVRDEEPVHKLTSFLGLDIWLVTGHEETREVLGARDDYSTDIRPLMGRSGEEGGDFGGLGFTDPPEHTRQRRFLTPEFTRRRLARLEPMIHDIVERQLDEMAAAAAAAPGQPVDLVPTYAFPVPFLVICDLLGVPAEHREHFSTLATARFDVTAGGKGTVGAIGGSREFLLAETARQRTDPGPGLIGQIIREHGDEISDFDLGGLADGVFTGGLETSASMLALGTATLLEDRALWKRLCAEPESVDDIVEELLRTLSVVQVAFPRFPKKDVEIGGCPVHKGSVVLASLPAANRDPRATPGDTLAPEEASTSHLAFGYGFHRCVGAELARLELRVAFRALAERYPELSLAVPTAELTYYSSSIVYGVESVPVHLG
;
A
#
# COMPACT_ATOMS: atom_id res chain seq x y z
N MET A 1 23.95 31.89 -21.97
CA MET A 1 24.07 30.87 -23.03
C MET A 1 24.87 29.63 -22.61
N LEU A 2 26.07 29.71 -22.00
CA LEU A 2 26.80 28.47 -21.58
C LEU A 2 26.05 27.62 -20.54
N ARG A 3 25.38 28.23 -19.54
CA ARG A 3 24.62 27.51 -18.49
C ARG A 3 23.38 26.81 -19.08
N THR A 4 22.73 27.37 -20.07
CA THR A 4 21.58 26.77 -20.77
C THR A 4 22.00 25.60 -21.67
N ALA A 5 23.15 25.73 -22.37
CA ALA A 5 23.71 24.63 -23.16
C ALA A 5 24.20 23.46 -22.34
N LEU A 6 24.80 23.71 -21.15
CA LEU A 6 25.19 22.66 -20.21
C LEU A 6 23.96 21.93 -19.60
N ALA A 7 22.89 22.66 -19.29
CA ALA A 7 21.64 22.06 -18.80
C ALA A 7 20.98 21.18 -19.88
N SER A 8 20.97 21.62 -21.13
CA SER A 8 20.45 20.83 -22.25
C SER A 8 21.31 19.60 -22.56
N ALA A 9 22.63 19.68 -22.46
CA ALA A 9 23.53 18.56 -22.66
C ALA A 9 23.38 17.52 -21.51
N LYS A 10 23.26 17.97 -20.26
CA LYS A 10 22.97 17.10 -19.11
C LYS A 10 21.61 16.41 -19.25
N GLY A 11 20.59 17.12 -19.75
CA GLY A 11 19.28 16.54 -20.05
C GLY A 11 19.31 15.47 -21.15
N LEU A 12 20.11 15.66 -22.20
CA LEU A 12 20.29 14.70 -23.29
C LEU A 12 21.07 13.45 -22.83
N VAL A 13 22.13 13.62 -22.05
CA VAL A 13 22.92 12.51 -21.48
C VAL A 13 22.05 11.73 -20.47
N ARG A 14 21.27 12.42 -19.65
CA ARG A 14 20.29 11.81 -18.74
C ARG A 14 19.24 10.98 -19.50
N ARG A 15 18.65 11.52 -20.57
CA ARG A 15 17.71 10.80 -21.43
C ARG A 15 18.36 9.58 -22.08
N ALA A 16 19.59 9.69 -22.57
CA ALA A 16 20.32 8.60 -23.20
C ALA A 16 20.74 7.49 -22.22
N LEU A 17 21.06 7.84 -20.97
CA LEU A 17 21.35 6.86 -19.91
C LEU A 17 20.09 6.18 -19.40
N LEU A 18 18.99 6.91 -19.22
CA LEU A 18 17.70 6.36 -18.80
C LEU A 18 17.04 5.52 -19.91
N SER A 19 17.26 5.85 -21.21
CA SER A 19 16.77 5.04 -22.33
C SER A 19 17.63 3.81 -22.63
N ARG A 20 18.92 3.80 -22.22
CA ARG A 20 19.82 2.63 -22.35
C ARG A 20 19.76 1.70 -21.16
N SER A 21 19.39 2.16 -19.96
CA SER A 21 18.98 1.29 -18.88
C SER A 21 17.56 0.83 -19.22
N SER A 22 17.44 -0.35 -19.84
CA SER A 22 16.19 -1.07 -19.99
C SER A 22 15.44 -1.08 -18.64
N GLY A 23 14.55 -0.09 -18.45
CA GLY A 23 13.72 0.17 -17.30
C GLY A 23 14.45 0.05 -15.94
N ILE A 24 14.48 1.13 -15.17
CA ILE A 24 14.69 0.97 -13.72
C ILE A 24 13.49 0.13 -13.27
N ASP A 25 13.77 -1.13 -13.00
CA ASP A 25 12.78 -2.03 -12.43
C ASP A 25 12.56 -1.58 -10.98
N LEU A 26 11.52 -0.77 -10.77
CA LEU A 26 11.15 -0.27 -9.45
C LEU A 26 10.73 -1.43 -8.50
N THR A 27 10.57 -2.63 -9.03
CA THR A 27 10.31 -3.84 -8.23
C THR A 27 11.61 -4.47 -7.71
N ARG A 28 12.78 -4.03 -8.21
CA ARG A 28 14.11 -4.54 -7.82
C ARG A 28 14.87 -3.50 -6.99
N LEU A 29 14.35 -3.25 -5.79
CA LEU A 29 15.00 -2.38 -4.81
C LEU A 29 16.33 -2.95 -4.27
N ASP A 30 16.59 -4.24 -4.49
CA ASP A 30 17.89 -4.90 -4.24
C ASP A 30 19.06 -4.28 -5.04
N LYS A 31 18.76 -3.60 -6.15
CA LYS A 31 19.74 -2.86 -6.96
C LYS A 31 19.84 -1.38 -6.65
N VAL A 32 19.00 -0.89 -5.73
CA VAL A 32 19.08 0.49 -5.27
C VAL A 32 20.29 0.62 -4.33
N PRO A 33 21.19 1.59 -4.55
CA PRO A 33 22.32 1.79 -3.63
C PRO A 33 21.82 2.00 -2.20
N ASP A 34 22.55 1.47 -1.21
CA ASP A 34 22.21 1.59 0.22
C ASP A 34 21.97 3.05 0.64
N SER A 35 22.65 3.99 -0.01
CA SER A 35 22.44 5.43 0.17
C SER A 35 21.04 5.92 -0.17
N LEU A 36 20.27 5.15 -0.96
CA LEU A 36 18.90 5.44 -1.34
C LEU A 36 17.88 4.44 -0.74
N ALA A 37 18.31 3.24 -0.40
CA ALA A 37 17.46 2.18 0.15
C ALA A 37 17.22 2.32 1.66
N TRP A 38 18.11 2.97 2.40
CA TRP A 38 18.02 3.07 3.87
C TRP A 38 16.70 3.64 4.40
N PRO A 39 15.97 4.56 3.71
CA PRO A 39 14.67 5.01 4.22
C PRO A 39 13.60 3.93 4.25
N LEU A 40 13.82 2.82 3.54
CA LEU A 40 12.91 1.66 3.46
C LEU A 40 13.35 0.54 4.43
N THR A 41 14.45 0.71 5.16
CA THR A 41 14.88 -0.29 6.14
C THR A 41 14.16 -0.10 7.46
N ARG A 42 13.81 -1.22 8.10
CA ARG A 42 13.18 -1.24 9.41
C ARG A 42 13.93 -2.17 10.37
N ASP A 43 13.67 -1.96 11.65
CA ASP A 43 14.07 -2.84 12.74
C ASP A 43 12.79 -3.50 13.30
N GLY A 44 12.53 -4.72 12.86
CA GLY A 44 11.25 -5.38 13.11
C GLY A 44 10.07 -4.53 12.57
N THR A 45 9.12 -4.19 13.42
CA THR A 45 7.95 -3.37 13.07
C THR A 45 8.22 -1.86 13.13
N SER A 46 9.39 -1.43 13.65
CA SER A 46 9.75 -0.03 13.84
C SER A 46 10.59 0.53 12.68
N PRO A 47 10.49 1.83 12.37
CA PRO A 47 11.44 2.49 11.49
C PRO A 47 12.88 2.34 12.01
N SER A 48 13.86 2.35 11.11
CA SER A 48 15.26 2.30 11.54
C SER A 48 15.63 3.50 12.40
N ALA A 49 16.57 3.31 13.33
CA ALA A 49 17.07 4.39 14.19
C ALA A 49 17.58 5.60 13.37
N ARG A 50 18.18 5.36 12.20
CA ARG A 50 18.59 6.42 11.28
C ARG A 50 17.41 7.25 10.77
N LEU A 51 16.30 6.59 10.41
CA LEU A 51 15.11 7.29 9.92
C LEU A 51 14.48 8.16 11.02
N SER A 52 14.45 7.66 12.25
CA SER A 52 13.99 8.43 13.41
C SER A 52 14.90 9.63 13.70
N ALA A 53 16.22 9.46 13.67
CA ALA A 53 17.16 10.57 13.87
C ALA A 53 17.00 11.66 12.78
N VAL A 54 16.86 11.27 11.51
CA VAL A 54 16.63 12.24 10.43
C VAL A 54 15.31 12.97 10.61
N ARG A 55 14.23 12.29 11.04
CA ARG A 55 12.96 12.95 11.35
C ARG A 55 13.12 14.03 12.43
N ASP A 56 13.86 13.74 13.48
CA ASP A 56 13.98 14.61 14.65
C ASP A 56 14.94 15.79 14.42
N GLU A 57 15.98 15.60 13.58
CA GLU A 57 17.03 16.59 13.33
C GLU A 57 16.78 17.42 12.05
N GLU A 58 16.36 16.78 10.97
CA GLU A 58 16.21 17.39 9.64
C GLU A 58 15.00 16.79 8.90
N PRO A 59 13.76 17.17 9.27
CA PRO A 59 12.52 16.54 8.75
C PRO A 59 12.35 16.67 7.23
N VAL A 60 13.11 17.53 6.56
CA VAL A 60 13.23 17.65 5.10
C VAL A 60 14.69 17.42 4.71
N HIS A 61 15.04 16.18 4.42
CA HIS A 61 16.41 15.73 4.22
C HIS A 61 16.75 15.48 2.75
N LYS A 62 17.89 15.98 2.28
CA LYS A 62 18.36 15.72 0.92
C LYS A 62 19.10 14.38 0.85
N LEU A 63 18.46 13.35 0.30
CA LEU A 63 19.04 12.03 0.17
C LEU A 63 20.27 12.00 -0.74
N THR A 64 20.15 12.60 -1.92
CA THR A 64 21.22 12.61 -2.92
C THR A 64 20.97 13.62 -4.04
N SER A 65 22.02 13.87 -4.82
CA SER A 65 21.94 14.55 -6.12
C SER A 65 22.59 13.66 -7.17
N PHE A 66 21.83 13.28 -8.19
CA PHE A 66 22.32 12.45 -9.28
C PHE A 66 21.99 13.05 -10.63
N LEU A 67 22.98 13.36 -11.46
CA LEU A 67 22.84 13.99 -12.77
C LEU A 67 21.94 15.25 -12.78
N GLY A 68 22.00 16.03 -11.69
CA GLY A 68 21.20 17.23 -11.52
C GLY A 68 19.75 16.97 -11.13
N LEU A 69 19.40 15.75 -10.74
CA LEU A 69 18.17 15.37 -10.09
C LEU A 69 18.39 15.30 -8.59
N ASP A 70 17.77 16.17 -7.83
CA ASP A 70 17.79 16.14 -6.38
C ASP A 70 16.67 15.24 -5.86
N ILE A 71 16.99 14.34 -4.93
CA ILE A 71 16.02 13.46 -4.26
C ILE A 71 15.96 13.87 -2.79
N TRP A 72 14.77 14.22 -2.36
CA TRP A 72 14.46 14.69 -1.01
C TRP A 72 13.59 13.66 -0.28
N LEU A 73 13.84 13.47 1.00
CA LEU A 73 13.05 12.69 1.92
C LEU A 73 12.36 13.64 2.92
N VAL A 74 11.04 13.52 3.02
CA VAL A 74 10.23 14.26 4.00
C VAL A 74 9.75 13.27 5.05
N THR A 75 10.08 13.54 6.31
CA THR A 75 9.86 12.63 7.45
C THR A 75 9.01 13.24 8.56
N GLY A 76 8.87 14.57 8.60
CA GLY A 76 8.03 15.26 9.56
C GLY A 76 6.55 15.21 9.18
N HIS A 77 5.67 15.19 10.19
CA HIS A 77 4.22 15.05 9.98
C HIS A 77 3.61 16.25 9.25
N GLU A 78 3.93 17.47 9.67
CA GLU A 78 3.39 18.68 9.05
C GLU A 78 3.94 18.88 7.64
N GLU A 79 5.24 18.68 7.45
CA GLU A 79 5.91 18.79 6.16
C GLU A 79 5.37 17.74 5.17
N THR A 80 5.07 16.53 5.65
CA THR A 80 4.43 15.49 4.84
C THR A 80 3.02 15.90 4.43
N ARG A 81 2.23 16.45 5.34
CA ARG A 81 0.88 16.96 5.02
C ARG A 81 0.91 18.11 4.02
N GLU A 82 1.86 19.03 4.17
CA GLU A 82 2.09 20.13 3.23
C GLU A 82 2.33 19.57 1.82
N VAL A 83 3.30 18.68 1.65
CA VAL A 83 3.66 18.10 0.34
C VAL A 83 2.52 17.29 -0.27
N LEU A 84 1.85 16.45 0.52
CA LEU A 84 0.78 15.60 0.01
C LEU A 84 -0.51 16.37 -0.28
N GLY A 85 -0.73 17.49 0.42
CA GLY A 85 -1.91 18.36 0.26
C GLY A 85 -1.81 19.35 -0.89
N ALA A 86 -0.60 19.72 -1.32
CA ALA A 86 -0.36 20.77 -2.32
C ALA A 86 -0.61 20.28 -3.74
N ARG A 87 -1.88 20.27 -4.15
CA ARG A 87 -2.36 19.74 -5.45
C ARG A 87 -1.70 20.37 -6.67
N ASP A 88 -1.57 21.69 -6.65
CA ASP A 88 -1.18 22.44 -7.85
C ASP A 88 0.34 22.59 -7.99
N ASP A 89 1.09 22.36 -6.92
CA ASP A 89 2.53 22.56 -6.85
C ASP A 89 3.33 21.32 -7.28
N TYR A 90 2.73 20.14 -7.19
CA TYR A 90 3.38 18.87 -7.51
C TYR A 90 2.66 18.09 -8.60
N SER A 91 3.42 17.24 -9.28
CA SER A 91 2.94 16.15 -10.14
C SER A 91 3.24 14.81 -9.48
N THR A 92 2.44 13.79 -9.74
CA THR A 92 2.74 12.38 -9.42
C THR A 92 3.13 11.59 -10.66
N ASP A 93 3.11 12.20 -11.83
CA ASP A 93 3.41 11.55 -13.11
C ASP A 93 4.89 11.17 -13.22
N ILE A 94 5.18 9.87 -13.22
CA ILE A 94 6.55 9.35 -13.36
C ILE A 94 7.02 9.19 -14.80
N ARG A 95 6.12 9.30 -15.80
CA ARG A 95 6.45 9.10 -17.22
C ARG A 95 7.62 9.96 -17.71
N PRO A 96 7.74 11.24 -17.32
CA PRO A 96 8.89 12.06 -17.70
C PRO A 96 10.24 11.51 -17.22
N LEU A 97 10.29 10.82 -16.07
CA LEU A 97 11.51 10.16 -15.58
C LEU A 97 11.87 8.94 -16.41
N MET A 98 10.88 8.26 -16.98
CA MET A 98 11.07 7.07 -17.82
C MET A 98 11.37 7.41 -19.30
N GLY A 99 11.54 8.69 -19.64
CA GLY A 99 11.77 9.13 -21.01
C GLY A 99 10.54 9.00 -21.93
N ARG A 100 9.36 8.79 -21.36
CA ARG A 100 8.09 8.69 -22.07
C ARG A 100 7.28 9.96 -21.85
N SER A 101 6.63 10.45 -22.91
CA SER A 101 5.79 11.63 -22.83
C SER A 101 4.50 11.41 -23.63
N GLY A 102 3.37 11.88 -23.09
CA GLY A 102 2.07 11.82 -23.75
C GLY A 102 1.38 10.45 -23.69
N GLU A 103 0.39 10.26 -24.57
CA GLU A 103 -0.50 9.09 -24.62
C GLU A 103 0.22 7.77 -24.98
N GLU A 104 1.40 7.84 -25.59
CA GLU A 104 2.20 6.66 -25.97
C GLU A 104 2.76 5.88 -24.77
N GLY A 105 2.65 6.42 -23.55
CA GLY A 105 3.24 5.84 -22.33
C GLY A 105 2.46 4.67 -21.72
N GLY A 106 1.24 4.39 -22.12
CA GLY A 106 0.37 3.45 -21.45
C GLY A 106 -0.04 3.91 -20.03
N ASP A 107 -0.93 3.18 -19.37
CA ASP A 107 -1.28 3.42 -17.97
C ASP A 107 -0.18 2.83 -17.06
N PHE A 108 0.61 3.69 -16.46
CA PHE A 108 1.67 3.34 -15.52
C PHE A 108 1.18 3.45 -14.08
N GLY A 109 0.38 2.48 -13.63
CA GLY A 109 0.09 2.33 -12.21
C GLY A 109 -1.16 3.05 -11.69
N GLY A 110 -2.13 3.33 -12.56
CA GLY A 110 -3.46 3.78 -12.14
C GLY A 110 -3.47 5.17 -11.50
N LEU A 111 -4.46 5.41 -10.65
CA LEU A 111 -4.75 6.72 -10.04
C LEU A 111 -3.58 7.35 -9.28
N GLY A 112 -2.67 6.54 -8.70
CA GLY A 112 -1.56 7.05 -7.88
C GLY A 112 -0.53 7.85 -8.66
N PHE A 113 -0.37 7.57 -9.96
CA PHE A 113 0.59 8.22 -10.85
C PHE A 113 -0.07 9.13 -11.89
N THR A 114 -1.32 9.51 -11.66
CA THR A 114 -2.11 10.33 -12.59
C THR A 114 -2.42 11.68 -11.98
N ASP A 115 -2.19 12.76 -12.73
CA ASP A 115 -2.50 14.13 -12.34
C ASP A 115 -3.91 14.57 -12.79
N PRO A 116 -4.50 15.60 -12.14
CA PRO A 116 -5.67 16.26 -12.70
C PRO A 116 -5.40 16.87 -14.09
N PRO A 117 -6.37 16.88 -15.02
CA PRO A 117 -7.78 16.55 -14.79
C PRO A 117 -8.09 15.05 -14.85
N GLU A 118 -7.20 14.22 -15.38
CA GLU A 118 -7.44 12.80 -15.61
C GLU A 118 -7.65 12.03 -14.30
N HIS A 119 -6.80 12.26 -13.29
CA HIS A 119 -7.02 11.71 -11.93
C HIS A 119 -8.44 12.01 -11.41
N THR A 120 -8.90 13.25 -11.57
CA THR A 120 -10.23 13.66 -11.09
C THR A 120 -11.34 12.92 -11.84
N ARG A 121 -11.17 12.75 -13.17
CA ARG A 121 -12.10 12.00 -14.03
C ARG A 121 -12.20 10.54 -13.57
N GLN A 122 -11.09 9.86 -13.42
CA GLN A 122 -11.06 8.46 -13.04
C GLN A 122 -11.56 8.24 -11.60
N ARG A 123 -11.13 9.09 -10.66
CA ARG A 123 -11.51 8.99 -9.25
C ARG A 123 -13.02 9.14 -9.02
N ARG A 124 -13.71 9.91 -9.85
CA ARG A 124 -15.17 10.08 -9.73
C ARG A 124 -15.94 8.77 -9.92
N PHE A 125 -15.40 7.81 -10.70
CA PHE A 125 -16.02 6.49 -10.87
C PHE A 125 -15.88 5.61 -9.63
N LEU A 126 -14.75 5.73 -8.90
CA LEU A 126 -14.48 4.91 -7.72
C LEU A 126 -15.09 5.47 -6.43
N THR A 127 -15.01 6.79 -6.22
CA THR A 127 -15.36 7.40 -4.92
C THR A 127 -16.77 7.03 -4.42
N PRO A 128 -17.84 6.99 -5.26
CA PRO A 128 -19.17 6.62 -4.81
C PRO A 128 -19.22 5.20 -4.23
N GLU A 129 -18.40 4.27 -4.75
CA GLU A 129 -18.38 2.87 -4.33
C GLU A 129 -17.74 2.65 -2.96
N PHE A 130 -16.85 3.55 -2.54
CA PHE A 130 -16.13 3.49 -1.27
C PHE A 130 -16.75 4.38 -0.16
N THR A 131 -18.03 4.77 -0.32
CA THR A 131 -18.76 5.47 0.75
C THR A 131 -19.17 4.50 1.86
N ARG A 132 -19.19 4.97 3.12
CA ARG A 132 -19.64 4.17 4.28
C ARG A 132 -20.95 3.42 4.04
N ARG A 133 -21.93 4.09 3.39
CA ARG A 133 -23.23 3.48 3.08
C ARG A 133 -23.13 2.28 2.14
N ARG A 134 -22.25 2.34 1.13
CA ARG A 134 -22.03 1.22 0.20
C ARG A 134 -21.20 0.12 0.85
N LEU A 135 -20.17 0.49 1.58
CA LEU A 135 -19.32 -0.46 2.30
C LEU A 135 -20.05 -1.25 3.38
N ALA A 136 -21.03 -0.63 4.07
CA ALA A 136 -21.86 -1.35 5.05
C ALA A 136 -22.62 -2.57 4.46
N ARG A 137 -22.80 -2.62 3.14
CA ARG A 137 -23.42 -3.80 2.47
C ARG A 137 -22.40 -4.95 2.32
N LEU A 138 -21.12 -4.65 2.38
CA LEU A 138 -20.05 -5.65 2.26
C LEU A 138 -19.74 -6.30 3.61
N GLU A 139 -20.13 -5.66 4.72
CA GLU A 139 -19.80 -6.14 6.06
C GLU A 139 -20.22 -7.60 6.32
N PRO A 140 -21.45 -8.05 6.01
CA PRO A 140 -21.82 -9.46 6.17
C PRO A 140 -20.95 -10.41 5.34
N MET A 141 -20.63 -10.03 4.10
CA MET A 141 -19.77 -10.81 3.22
C MET A 141 -18.33 -10.91 3.77
N ILE A 142 -17.81 -9.81 4.33
CA ILE A 142 -16.47 -9.80 4.97
C ILE A 142 -16.47 -10.73 6.19
N HIS A 143 -17.51 -10.71 7.02
CA HIS A 143 -17.68 -11.65 8.12
C HIS A 143 -17.66 -13.12 7.64
N ASP A 144 -18.44 -13.44 6.60
CA ASP A 144 -18.50 -14.79 6.06
C ASP A 144 -17.12 -15.26 5.50
N ILE A 145 -16.36 -14.35 4.89
CA ILE A 145 -15.00 -14.64 4.42
C ILE A 145 -14.07 -14.91 5.59
N VAL A 146 -14.09 -14.04 6.58
CA VAL A 146 -13.22 -14.14 7.78
C VAL A 146 -13.49 -15.44 8.51
N GLU A 147 -14.75 -15.80 8.79
CA GLU A 147 -15.11 -17.04 9.47
C GLU A 147 -14.63 -18.27 8.69
N ARG A 148 -14.81 -18.30 7.37
CA ARG A 148 -14.28 -19.41 6.55
C ARG A 148 -12.76 -19.53 6.64
N GLN A 149 -12.02 -18.41 6.68
CA GLN A 149 -10.56 -18.46 6.79
C GLN A 149 -10.11 -18.90 8.20
N LEU A 150 -10.88 -18.60 9.25
CA LEU A 150 -10.64 -19.14 10.57
C LEU A 150 -10.88 -20.66 10.63
N ASP A 151 -11.87 -21.17 9.90
CA ASP A 151 -12.10 -22.62 9.77
C ASP A 151 -10.96 -23.30 8.98
N GLU A 152 -10.43 -22.67 7.93
CA GLU A 152 -9.25 -23.18 7.21
C GLU A 152 -8.00 -23.20 8.09
N MET A 153 -7.79 -22.18 8.95
CA MET A 153 -6.73 -22.22 9.97
C MET A 153 -6.88 -23.39 10.93
N ALA A 154 -8.11 -23.64 11.41
CA ALA A 154 -8.40 -24.79 12.28
C ALA A 154 -8.11 -26.11 11.56
N ALA A 155 -8.50 -26.23 10.29
CA ALA A 155 -8.24 -27.42 9.47
C ALA A 155 -6.74 -27.65 9.26
N ALA A 156 -5.96 -26.58 9.00
CA ALA A 156 -4.51 -26.64 8.88
C ALA A 156 -3.84 -27.13 10.18
N ALA A 157 -4.28 -26.61 11.33
CA ALA A 157 -3.80 -27.07 12.65
C ALA A 157 -4.13 -28.55 12.91
N ALA A 158 -5.35 -28.97 12.55
CA ALA A 158 -5.77 -30.36 12.71
C ALA A 158 -5.00 -31.33 11.78
N ALA A 159 -4.60 -30.88 10.60
CA ALA A 159 -3.81 -31.66 9.66
C ALA A 159 -2.35 -31.88 10.12
N ALA A 160 -1.81 -31.00 10.97
CA ALA A 160 -0.45 -31.08 11.48
C ALA A 160 -0.41 -30.84 13.02
N PRO A 161 -0.90 -31.76 13.85
CA PRO A 161 -1.02 -31.56 15.29
C PRO A 161 0.32 -31.22 15.94
N GLY A 162 0.33 -30.16 16.74
CA GLY A 162 1.51 -29.67 17.45
C GLY A 162 2.49 -28.84 16.62
N GLN A 163 2.24 -28.69 15.32
CA GLN A 163 2.98 -27.76 14.49
C GLN A 163 2.30 -26.38 14.48
N PRO A 164 3.06 -25.29 14.37
CA PRO A 164 2.47 -23.97 14.19
C PRO A 164 1.78 -23.85 12.81
N VAL A 165 0.71 -23.05 12.76
CA VAL A 165 0.04 -22.65 11.53
C VAL A 165 0.65 -21.33 11.06
N ASP A 166 0.95 -21.21 9.76
CA ASP A 166 1.37 -19.92 9.21
C ASP A 166 0.14 -19.04 8.91
N LEU A 167 0.03 -17.94 9.64
CA LEU A 167 -1.07 -16.98 9.51
C LEU A 167 -1.12 -16.33 8.12
N VAL A 168 0.03 -16.15 7.45
CA VAL A 168 0.08 -15.41 6.19
C VAL A 168 -0.71 -16.14 5.09
N PRO A 169 -0.41 -17.38 4.70
CA PRO A 169 -1.13 -18.09 3.65
C PRO A 169 -2.52 -18.58 4.07
N THR A 170 -2.80 -18.72 5.37
CA THR A 170 -4.07 -19.28 5.84
C THR A 170 -5.12 -18.23 6.20
N TYR A 171 -4.69 -16.99 6.46
CA TYR A 171 -5.59 -15.93 6.93
C TYR A 171 -5.27 -14.56 6.33
N ALA A 172 -4.06 -14.03 6.56
CA ALA A 172 -3.74 -12.64 6.26
C ALA A 172 -3.78 -12.31 4.76
N PHE A 173 -3.38 -13.23 3.88
CA PHE A 173 -3.46 -13.07 2.43
C PHE A 173 -4.85 -13.44 1.86
N PRO A 174 -5.48 -14.58 2.23
CA PRO A 174 -6.78 -14.96 1.67
C PRO A 174 -7.92 -14.01 2.00
N VAL A 175 -7.96 -13.43 3.21
CA VAL A 175 -9.04 -12.52 3.61
C VAL A 175 -9.14 -11.34 2.65
N PRO A 176 -8.14 -10.45 2.48
CA PRO A 176 -8.23 -9.33 1.55
C PRO A 176 -8.36 -9.75 0.10
N PHE A 177 -7.75 -10.87 -0.32
CA PHE A 177 -7.90 -11.40 -1.67
C PHE A 177 -9.37 -11.71 -2.00
N LEU A 178 -10.07 -12.41 -1.11
CA LEU A 178 -11.46 -12.78 -1.32
C LEU A 178 -12.39 -11.56 -1.23
N VAL A 179 -12.12 -10.63 -0.31
CA VAL A 179 -12.86 -9.36 -0.21
C VAL A 179 -12.75 -8.57 -1.50
N ILE A 180 -11.56 -8.48 -2.10
CA ILE A 180 -11.36 -7.77 -3.37
C ILE A 180 -12.03 -8.51 -4.53
N CYS A 181 -12.00 -9.85 -4.56
CA CYS A 181 -12.72 -10.63 -5.57
C CYS A 181 -14.23 -10.33 -5.54
N ASP A 182 -14.84 -10.33 -4.35
CA ASP A 182 -16.25 -10.00 -4.19
C ASP A 182 -16.54 -8.52 -4.51
N LEU A 183 -15.68 -7.61 -4.05
CA LEU A 183 -15.78 -6.18 -4.37
C LEU A 183 -15.77 -5.92 -5.88
N LEU A 184 -14.84 -6.53 -6.61
CA LEU A 184 -14.72 -6.37 -8.07
C LEU A 184 -15.81 -7.12 -8.84
N GLY A 185 -16.42 -8.13 -8.23
CA GLY A 185 -17.39 -9.03 -8.87
C GLY A 185 -16.71 -10.15 -9.68
N VAL A 186 -15.53 -10.62 -9.24
CA VAL A 186 -14.85 -11.76 -9.85
C VAL A 186 -15.59 -13.06 -9.52
N PRO A 187 -16.07 -13.82 -10.51
CA PRO A 187 -16.79 -15.07 -10.29
C PRO A 187 -15.96 -16.11 -9.53
N ALA A 188 -16.62 -16.98 -8.77
CA ALA A 188 -15.94 -17.99 -7.95
C ALA A 188 -15.04 -18.91 -8.79
N GLU A 189 -15.48 -19.30 -9.98
CA GLU A 189 -14.75 -20.16 -10.92
C GLU A 189 -13.47 -19.54 -11.48
N HIS A 190 -13.33 -18.21 -11.41
CA HIS A 190 -12.13 -17.50 -11.87
C HIS A 190 -11.12 -17.20 -10.75
N ARG A 191 -11.50 -17.36 -9.48
CA ARG A 191 -10.71 -16.92 -8.32
C ARG A 191 -9.43 -17.73 -8.11
N GLU A 192 -9.44 -19.04 -8.40
CA GLU A 192 -8.25 -19.89 -8.27
C GLU A 192 -7.14 -19.42 -9.22
N HIS A 193 -7.49 -19.20 -10.50
CA HIS A 193 -6.55 -18.64 -11.46
C HIS A 193 -6.06 -17.25 -11.06
N PHE A 194 -6.96 -16.38 -10.63
CA PHE A 194 -6.61 -15.04 -10.19
C PHE A 194 -5.73 -15.04 -8.93
N SER A 195 -5.96 -15.98 -7.99
CA SER A 195 -5.11 -16.18 -6.81
C SER A 195 -3.68 -16.55 -7.18
N THR A 196 -3.51 -17.42 -8.19
CA THR A 196 -2.18 -17.78 -8.71
C THR A 196 -1.45 -16.55 -9.26
N LEU A 197 -2.14 -15.69 -10.03
CA LEU A 197 -1.58 -14.44 -10.55
C LEU A 197 -1.27 -13.45 -9.42
N ALA A 198 -2.14 -13.36 -8.41
CA ALA A 198 -1.96 -12.50 -7.25
C ALA A 198 -0.71 -12.91 -6.45
N THR A 199 -0.58 -14.19 -6.11
CA THR A 199 0.59 -14.71 -5.39
C THR A 199 1.88 -14.45 -6.17
N ALA A 200 1.89 -14.71 -7.47
CA ALA A 200 3.07 -14.47 -8.31
C ALA A 200 3.43 -12.96 -8.40
N ARG A 201 2.43 -12.07 -8.37
CA ARG A 201 2.65 -10.61 -8.44
C ARG A 201 3.33 -10.06 -7.19
N PHE A 202 2.96 -10.56 -6.02
CA PHE A 202 3.44 -10.08 -4.71
C PHE A 202 4.53 -10.98 -4.12
N ASP A 203 4.92 -12.05 -4.83
CA ASP A 203 6.03 -12.91 -4.41
C ASP A 203 7.38 -12.26 -4.71
N VAL A 204 7.91 -11.58 -3.70
CA VAL A 204 9.21 -10.89 -3.76
C VAL A 204 10.37 -11.89 -3.74
N THR A 205 10.14 -13.16 -3.35
CA THR A 205 11.18 -14.19 -3.20
C THR A 205 11.66 -14.77 -4.53
N ALA A 206 10.84 -14.70 -5.58
CA ALA A 206 11.17 -15.18 -6.93
C ALA A 206 12.16 -14.28 -7.71
N GLY A 207 12.85 -13.34 -7.03
CA GLY A 207 13.92 -12.52 -7.60
C GLY A 207 13.45 -11.53 -8.68
N GLY A 208 12.19 -11.13 -8.68
CA GLY A 208 11.64 -10.07 -9.53
C GLY A 208 11.42 -10.47 -11.00
N LYS A 209 11.89 -11.61 -11.47
CA LYS A 209 11.67 -12.08 -12.86
C LYS A 209 10.22 -12.52 -13.09
N GLY A 210 9.57 -13.07 -12.05
CA GLY A 210 8.15 -13.39 -12.09
C GLY A 210 7.23 -12.16 -11.99
N THR A 211 7.67 -11.12 -11.31
CA THR A 211 6.86 -9.97 -10.95
C THR A 211 6.40 -9.13 -12.16
N VAL A 212 7.26 -8.91 -13.16
CA VAL A 212 6.87 -8.13 -14.36
C VAL A 212 5.83 -8.90 -15.20
N GLY A 213 6.01 -10.18 -15.40
CA GLY A 213 5.03 -11.05 -16.07
C GLY A 213 3.74 -11.16 -15.28
N ALA A 214 3.81 -11.24 -13.96
CA ALA A 214 2.65 -11.35 -13.08
C ALA A 214 1.83 -10.04 -13.01
N ILE A 215 2.49 -8.87 -13.05
CA ILE A 215 1.81 -7.57 -13.19
C ILE A 215 1.01 -7.54 -14.50
N GLY A 216 1.63 -7.96 -15.61
CA GLY A 216 0.95 -8.11 -16.90
C GLY A 216 -0.23 -9.06 -16.81
N GLY A 217 -0.02 -10.25 -16.24
CA GLY A 217 -1.04 -11.30 -16.16
C GLY A 217 -2.27 -10.92 -15.35
N SER A 218 -2.10 -10.33 -14.15
CA SER A 218 -3.24 -9.89 -13.34
C SER A 218 -4.00 -8.74 -13.99
N ARG A 219 -3.29 -7.81 -14.66
CA ARG A 219 -3.92 -6.73 -15.41
C ARG A 219 -4.71 -7.27 -16.62
N GLU A 220 -4.13 -8.18 -17.41
CA GLU A 220 -4.81 -8.82 -18.53
C GLU A 220 -6.06 -9.57 -18.08
N PHE A 221 -5.98 -10.28 -16.95
CA PHE A 221 -7.13 -10.94 -16.35
C PHE A 221 -8.25 -9.94 -16.02
N LEU A 222 -7.94 -8.82 -15.36
CA LEU A 222 -8.94 -7.81 -15.00
C LEU A 222 -9.50 -7.05 -16.20
N LEU A 223 -8.71 -6.85 -17.26
CA LEU A 223 -9.20 -6.33 -18.55
C LEU A 223 -10.20 -7.30 -19.20
N ALA A 224 -9.89 -8.61 -19.23
CA ALA A 224 -10.78 -9.64 -19.76
C ALA A 224 -12.07 -9.73 -18.91
N GLU A 225 -11.97 -9.64 -17.60
CA GLU A 225 -13.12 -9.65 -16.69
C GLU A 225 -14.00 -8.41 -16.91
N THR A 226 -13.42 -7.23 -17.13
CA THR A 226 -14.14 -6.02 -17.49
C THR A 226 -14.91 -6.18 -18.80
N ALA A 227 -14.27 -6.71 -19.85
CA ALA A 227 -14.91 -6.98 -21.14
C ALA A 227 -16.06 -7.97 -21.03
N ARG A 228 -15.91 -9.02 -20.21
CA ARG A 228 -16.99 -9.98 -19.90
C ARG A 228 -18.18 -9.27 -19.26
N GLN A 229 -17.94 -8.46 -18.25
CA GLN A 229 -18.98 -7.74 -17.53
C GLN A 229 -19.67 -6.62 -18.33
N ARG A 230 -19.11 -6.18 -19.47
CA ARG A 230 -19.82 -5.30 -20.40
C ARG A 230 -21.08 -5.96 -20.97
N THR A 231 -21.04 -7.27 -21.21
CA THR A 231 -22.16 -8.03 -21.78
C THR A 231 -23.17 -8.42 -20.68
N ASP A 232 -22.66 -8.78 -19.49
CA ASP A 232 -23.47 -9.21 -18.35
C ASP A 232 -22.90 -8.61 -17.05
N PRO A 233 -23.31 -7.38 -16.68
CA PRO A 233 -22.76 -6.67 -15.53
C PRO A 233 -23.08 -7.37 -14.20
N GLY A 234 -22.03 -7.87 -13.53
CA GLY A 234 -22.11 -8.52 -12.22
C GLY A 234 -22.45 -7.54 -11.08
N PRO A 235 -22.65 -8.05 -9.86
CA PRO A 235 -23.06 -7.23 -8.70
C PRO A 235 -21.92 -6.36 -8.12
N GLY A 236 -20.66 -6.63 -8.48
CA GLY A 236 -19.48 -5.93 -7.95
C GLY A 236 -19.22 -4.57 -8.60
N LEU A 237 -18.11 -3.96 -8.20
CA LEU A 237 -17.65 -2.62 -8.60
C LEU A 237 -17.63 -2.44 -10.12
N ILE A 238 -17.04 -3.41 -10.86
CA ILE A 238 -16.94 -3.32 -12.32
C ILE A 238 -18.33 -3.24 -12.93
N GLY A 239 -19.22 -4.18 -12.59
CA GLY A 239 -20.58 -4.20 -13.12
C GLY A 239 -21.41 -2.98 -12.68
N GLN A 240 -21.17 -2.46 -11.48
CA GLN A 240 -21.86 -1.25 -11.00
C GLN A 240 -21.45 -0.02 -11.80
N ILE A 241 -20.15 0.18 -12.04
CA ILE A 241 -19.66 1.29 -12.86
C ILE A 241 -20.21 1.19 -14.29
N ILE A 242 -20.26 -0.01 -14.86
CA ILE A 242 -20.83 -0.23 -16.21
C ILE A 242 -22.31 0.16 -16.23
N ARG A 243 -23.11 -0.24 -15.24
CA ARG A 243 -24.55 0.11 -15.18
C ARG A 243 -24.79 1.60 -15.00
N GLU A 244 -23.96 2.29 -14.21
CA GLU A 244 -24.15 3.71 -13.90
C GLU A 244 -23.60 4.63 -14.99
N HIS A 245 -22.51 4.24 -15.68
CA HIS A 245 -21.76 5.12 -16.57
C HIS A 245 -21.68 4.63 -18.02
N GLY A 246 -21.98 3.35 -18.29
CA GLY A 246 -21.98 2.82 -19.66
C GLY A 246 -20.66 3.14 -20.40
N ASP A 247 -20.77 3.79 -21.56
CA ASP A 247 -19.65 4.11 -22.44
C ASP A 247 -18.85 5.37 -22.02
N GLU A 248 -19.20 6.03 -20.89
CA GLU A 248 -18.39 7.15 -20.36
C GLU A 248 -16.99 6.73 -19.92
N ILE A 249 -16.78 5.43 -19.68
CA ILE A 249 -15.50 4.84 -19.32
C ILE A 249 -15.15 3.68 -20.25
N SER A 250 -13.97 3.69 -20.83
CA SER A 250 -13.47 2.60 -21.68
C SER A 250 -13.17 1.34 -20.88
N ASP A 251 -13.14 0.18 -21.55
CA ASP A 251 -12.73 -1.09 -20.91
C ASP A 251 -11.30 -1.01 -20.40
N PHE A 252 -10.42 -0.32 -21.12
CA PHE A 252 -9.04 -0.08 -20.73
C PHE A 252 -8.93 0.72 -19.42
N ASP A 253 -9.68 1.83 -19.32
CA ASP A 253 -9.70 2.66 -18.10
C ASP A 253 -10.33 1.91 -16.94
N LEU A 254 -11.45 1.21 -17.16
CA LEU A 254 -12.15 0.48 -16.11
C LEU A 254 -11.34 -0.72 -15.61
N GLY A 255 -10.71 -1.48 -16.53
CA GLY A 255 -9.79 -2.55 -16.16
C GLY A 255 -8.55 -2.02 -15.43
N GLY A 256 -8.04 -0.84 -15.81
CA GLY A 256 -6.97 -0.15 -15.10
C GLY A 256 -7.38 0.28 -13.69
N LEU A 257 -8.60 0.78 -13.52
CA LEU A 257 -9.15 1.10 -12.18
C LEU A 257 -9.32 -0.17 -11.33
N ALA A 258 -9.81 -1.27 -11.90
CA ALA A 258 -9.94 -2.56 -11.22
C ALA A 258 -8.57 -3.10 -10.77
N ASP A 259 -7.53 -3.02 -11.65
CA ASP A 259 -6.16 -3.39 -11.31
C ASP A 259 -5.58 -2.49 -10.21
N GLY A 260 -5.88 -1.20 -10.23
CA GLY A 260 -5.50 -0.26 -9.18
C GLY A 260 -6.14 -0.59 -7.82
N VAL A 261 -7.42 -0.97 -7.79
CA VAL A 261 -8.13 -1.42 -6.58
C VAL A 261 -7.54 -2.73 -6.07
N PHE A 262 -7.30 -3.69 -6.96
CA PHE A 262 -6.69 -4.96 -6.62
C PHE A 262 -5.29 -4.78 -6.01
N THR A 263 -4.42 -4.03 -6.70
CA THR A 263 -3.03 -3.81 -6.27
C THR A 263 -2.96 -3.05 -4.94
N GLY A 264 -3.73 -1.97 -4.82
CA GLY A 264 -3.72 -1.13 -3.63
C GLY A 264 -4.38 -1.78 -2.40
N GLY A 265 -5.32 -2.70 -2.61
CA GLY A 265 -6.10 -3.31 -1.53
C GLY A 265 -5.53 -4.62 -1.00
N LEU A 266 -4.88 -5.44 -1.85
CA LEU A 266 -4.45 -6.79 -1.44
C LEU A 266 -3.21 -6.75 -0.53
N GLU A 267 -2.08 -6.30 -1.06
CA GLU A 267 -0.79 -6.39 -0.35
C GLU A 267 -0.78 -5.57 0.95
N THR A 268 -1.38 -4.39 0.91
CA THR A 268 -1.43 -3.50 2.08
C THR A 268 -2.29 -4.06 3.21
N SER A 269 -3.46 -4.60 2.90
CA SER A 269 -4.34 -5.24 3.90
C SER A 269 -3.73 -6.53 4.43
N ALA A 270 -3.16 -7.37 3.57
CA ALA A 270 -2.49 -8.60 3.98
C ALA A 270 -1.32 -8.32 4.93
N SER A 271 -0.47 -7.34 4.59
CA SER A 271 0.64 -6.92 5.45
C SER A 271 0.15 -6.34 6.79
N MET A 272 -0.94 -5.54 6.77
CA MET A 272 -1.53 -5.03 8.01
C MET A 272 -2.11 -6.13 8.90
N LEU A 273 -2.76 -7.14 8.34
CA LEU A 273 -3.26 -8.29 9.10
C LEU A 273 -2.12 -9.12 9.70
N ALA A 274 -1.09 -9.42 8.90
CA ALA A 274 0.05 -10.21 9.35
C ALA A 274 0.86 -9.49 10.44
N LEU A 275 1.32 -8.26 10.15
CA LEU A 275 2.13 -7.46 11.08
C LEU A 275 1.32 -7.01 12.30
N GLY A 276 0.05 -6.64 12.11
CA GLY A 276 -0.85 -6.26 13.19
C GLY A 276 -1.08 -7.40 14.17
N THR A 277 -1.34 -8.62 13.67
CA THR A 277 -1.46 -9.82 14.52
C THR A 277 -0.16 -10.09 15.27
N ALA A 278 0.99 -10.06 14.59
CA ALA A 278 2.29 -10.26 15.24
C ALA A 278 2.53 -9.23 16.36
N THR A 279 2.23 -7.95 16.11
CA THR A 279 2.36 -6.86 17.09
C THR A 279 1.42 -7.06 18.30
N LEU A 280 0.16 -7.43 18.05
CA LEU A 280 -0.82 -7.69 19.13
C LEU A 280 -0.44 -8.91 19.97
N LEU A 281 0.13 -9.95 19.36
CA LEU A 281 0.56 -11.15 20.07
C LEU A 281 1.87 -10.94 20.86
N GLU A 282 2.73 -10.04 20.42
CA GLU A 282 3.91 -9.60 21.16
C GLU A 282 3.50 -8.82 22.42
N ASP A 283 2.51 -7.92 22.31
CA ASP A 283 1.87 -7.24 23.44
C ASP A 283 0.67 -8.04 23.96
N ARG A 284 0.98 -9.02 24.82
CA ARG A 284 -0.05 -9.89 25.41
C ARG A 284 -1.13 -9.15 26.20
N ALA A 285 -0.83 -7.96 26.73
CA ALA A 285 -1.82 -7.17 27.47
C ALA A 285 -2.84 -6.57 26.48
N LEU A 286 -2.36 -6.06 25.35
CA LEU A 286 -3.21 -5.51 24.29
C LEU A 286 -4.05 -6.61 23.62
N TRP A 287 -3.47 -7.80 23.37
CA TRP A 287 -4.23 -8.95 22.85
C TRP A 287 -5.36 -9.36 23.81
N LYS A 288 -5.06 -9.50 25.10
CA LYS A 288 -6.07 -9.83 26.12
C LYS A 288 -7.16 -8.76 26.23
N ARG A 289 -6.79 -7.49 26.10
CA ARG A 289 -7.77 -6.40 26.05
C ARG A 289 -8.71 -6.56 24.87
N LEU A 290 -8.20 -6.83 23.67
CA LEU A 290 -9.03 -7.07 22.48
C LEU A 290 -9.98 -8.26 22.66
N CYS A 291 -9.52 -9.35 23.30
CA CYS A 291 -10.37 -10.51 23.59
C CYS A 291 -11.48 -10.20 24.62
N ALA A 292 -11.18 -9.37 25.62
CA ALA A 292 -12.11 -9.06 26.70
C ALA A 292 -13.08 -7.91 26.34
N GLU A 293 -12.64 -6.98 25.52
CA GLU A 293 -13.31 -5.74 25.13
C GLU A 293 -13.33 -5.60 23.60
N PRO A 294 -14.16 -6.39 22.87
CA PRO A 294 -14.15 -6.41 21.42
C PRO A 294 -14.40 -5.03 20.75
N GLU A 295 -15.07 -4.11 21.46
CA GLU A 295 -15.28 -2.74 21.03
C GLU A 295 -14.00 -1.91 20.97
N SER A 296 -12.94 -2.32 21.65
CA SER A 296 -11.63 -1.66 21.60
C SER A 296 -10.93 -1.82 20.26
N VAL A 297 -11.46 -2.65 19.35
CA VAL A 297 -10.88 -2.92 18.03
C VAL A 297 -10.75 -1.66 17.17
N ASP A 298 -11.66 -0.71 17.29
CA ASP A 298 -11.61 0.53 16.49
C ASP A 298 -10.33 1.33 16.80
N ASP A 299 -10.05 1.57 18.08
CA ASP A 299 -8.88 2.31 18.53
C ASP A 299 -7.58 1.53 18.27
N ILE A 300 -7.60 0.22 18.48
CA ILE A 300 -6.47 -0.67 18.19
C ILE A 300 -6.12 -0.62 16.69
N VAL A 301 -7.10 -0.68 15.80
CA VAL A 301 -6.88 -0.64 14.35
C VAL A 301 -6.29 0.72 13.91
N GLU A 302 -6.82 1.85 14.41
CA GLU A 302 -6.26 3.16 14.07
C GLU A 302 -4.81 3.28 14.53
N GLU A 303 -4.50 2.77 15.71
CA GLU A 303 -3.16 2.85 16.27
C GLU A 303 -2.17 1.89 15.58
N LEU A 304 -2.61 0.68 15.19
CA LEU A 304 -1.83 -0.21 14.34
C LEU A 304 -1.57 0.42 12.96
N LEU A 305 -2.57 1.07 12.35
CA LEU A 305 -2.40 1.78 11.08
C LEU A 305 -1.36 2.89 11.20
N ARG A 306 -1.41 3.67 12.29
CA ARG A 306 -0.44 4.75 12.55
C ARG A 306 0.97 4.18 12.73
N THR A 307 1.13 3.24 13.66
CA THR A 307 2.45 2.75 14.06
C THR A 307 3.10 1.84 13.02
N LEU A 308 2.36 0.96 12.38
CA LEU A 308 2.91 0.08 11.36
C LEU A 308 3.13 0.79 10.02
N SER A 309 2.17 1.62 9.57
CA SER A 309 2.28 2.39 8.32
C SER A 309 2.93 1.54 7.21
N VAL A 310 2.29 0.42 6.82
CA VAL A 310 2.88 -0.58 5.92
C VAL A 310 3.33 0.02 4.58
N VAL A 311 2.64 1.06 4.07
CA VAL A 311 3.14 1.85 2.94
C VAL A 311 4.25 2.77 3.44
N GLN A 312 5.49 2.45 3.06
CA GLN A 312 6.67 3.14 3.59
C GLN A 312 6.87 4.53 3.01
N VAL A 313 6.55 4.71 1.73
CA VAL A 313 6.69 5.98 1.03
C VAL A 313 5.43 6.22 0.21
N ALA A 314 4.85 7.41 0.35
CA ALA A 314 3.75 7.84 -0.52
C ALA A 314 4.23 7.94 -1.97
N PHE A 315 3.29 7.94 -2.93
CA PHE A 315 3.63 8.18 -4.34
C PHE A 315 4.53 9.41 -4.46
N PRO A 316 5.64 9.35 -5.23
CA PRO A 316 6.59 10.45 -5.37
C PRO A 316 5.90 11.75 -5.80
N ARG A 317 6.44 12.87 -5.35
CA ARG A 317 6.02 14.20 -5.76
C ARG A 317 7.11 14.89 -6.57
N PHE A 318 6.76 15.48 -7.69
CA PHE A 318 7.64 16.20 -8.61
C PHE A 318 7.25 17.67 -8.61
N PRO A 319 8.01 18.59 -7.97
CA PRO A 319 7.70 20.01 -7.97
C PRO A 319 7.58 20.57 -9.38
N LYS A 320 6.45 21.23 -9.69
CA LYS A 320 6.19 21.89 -10.99
C LYS A 320 6.86 23.28 -11.08
N LYS A 321 7.23 23.84 -9.92
CA LYS A 321 7.95 25.11 -9.71
C LYS A 321 8.93 24.94 -8.56
N ASP A 322 9.78 25.93 -8.29
CA ASP A 322 10.55 25.96 -7.07
C ASP A 322 9.57 26.15 -5.90
N VAL A 323 9.76 25.36 -4.84
CA VAL A 323 8.92 25.33 -3.63
C VAL A 323 9.79 25.40 -2.39
N GLU A 324 9.18 25.71 -1.26
CA GLU A 324 9.78 25.61 0.07
C GLU A 324 9.00 24.57 0.86
N ILE A 325 9.69 23.66 1.54
CA ILE A 325 9.10 22.61 2.39
C ILE A 325 9.74 22.73 3.75
N GLY A 326 8.98 23.09 4.79
CA GLY A 326 9.52 23.25 6.13
C GLY A 326 10.71 24.23 6.19
N GLY A 327 10.74 25.28 5.40
CA GLY A 327 11.84 26.23 5.29
C GLY A 327 12.99 25.81 4.36
N CYS A 328 12.97 24.59 3.79
CA CYS A 328 14.00 24.11 2.88
C CYS A 328 13.64 24.38 1.42
N PRO A 329 14.51 25.05 0.61
CA PRO A 329 14.25 25.29 -0.79
C PRO A 329 14.42 24.02 -1.62
N VAL A 330 13.39 23.62 -2.36
CA VAL A 330 13.36 22.46 -3.24
C VAL A 330 13.08 22.90 -4.66
N HIS A 331 14.00 22.60 -5.58
CA HIS A 331 13.92 23.09 -6.96
C HIS A 331 12.97 22.28 -7.80
N LYS A 332 12.37 22.95 -8.80
CA LYS A 332 11.56 22.32 -9.85
C LYS A 332 12.25 21.09 -10.44
N GLY A 333 11.50 20.00 -10.56
CA GLY A 333 11.95 18.75 -11.16
C GLY A 333 12.79 17.88 -10.23
N SER A 334 12.93 18.24 -8.95
CA SER A 334 13.39 17.32 -7.90
C SER A 334 12.40 16.17 -7.71
N VAL A 335 12.81 15.13 -6.99
CA VAL A 335 11.95 14.07 -6.48
C VAL A 335 11.76 14.27 -4.99
N VAL A 336 10.53 14.30 -4.51
CA VAL A 336 10.20 14.40 -3.09
C VAL A 336 9.50 13.10 -2.67
N LEU A 337 10.09 12.39 -1.73
CA LEU A 337 9.62 11.15 -1.14
C LEU A 337 9.11 11.44 0.27
N ALA A 338 7.85 11.15 0.57
CA ALA A 338 7.28 11.32 1.90
C ALA A 338 7.23 10.00 2.64
N SER A 339 7.98 9.86 3.74
CA SER A 339 8.00 8.67 4.59
C SER A 339 6.80 8.68 5.53
N LEU A 340 5.83 7.81 5.27
CA LEU A 340 4.63 7.71 6.10
C LEU A 340 4.92 7.15 7.51
N PRO A 341 5.77 6.09 7.67
CA PRO A 341 6.08 5.58 9.00
C PRO A 341 6.87 6.58 9.86
N ALA A 342 7.74 7.40 9.28
CA ALA A 342 8.43 8.44 10.03
C ALA A 342 7.46 9.56 10.45
N ALA A 343 6.65 10.05 9.51
CA ALA A 343 5.67 11.11 9.77
C ALA A 343 4.62 10.71 10.80
N ASN A 344 4.16 9.46 10.79
CA ASN A 344 3.18 8.94 11.74
C ASN A 344 3.75 8.68 13.15
N ARG A 345 5.05 8.79 13.32
CA ARG A 345 5.76 8.67 14.60
C ARG A 345 6.44 9.99 15.02
N ASP A 346 6.11 11.09 14.37
CA ASP A 346 6.61 12.42 14.71
C ASP A 346 6.04 12.85 16.06
N PRO A 347 6.88 12.98 17.12
CA PRO A 347 6.41 13.32 18.46
C PRO A 347 5.82 14.73 18.57
N ARG A 348 6.01 15.57 17.53
CA ARG A 348 5.39 16.91 17.46
C ARG A 348 3.88 16.82 17.17
N ALA A 349 3.39 15.69 16.63
CA ALA A 349 2.01 15.55 16.15
C ALA A 349 1.30 14.27 16.60
N THR A 350 2.03 13.29 17.17
CA THR A 350 1.51 11.97 17.54
C THR A 350 2.13 11.49 18.86
N PRO A 351 1.65 10.40 19.47
CA PRO A 351 2.30 9.75 20.63
C PRO A 351 3.73 9.23 20.35
N GLY A 352 4.28 9.48 19.18
CA GLY A 352 5.61 9.03 18.78
C GLY A 352 5.67 7.53 18.50
N ASP A 353 6.67 6.85 19.06
CA ASP A 353 6.92 5.43 18.83
C ASP A 353 6.03 4.50 19.67
N THR A 354 5.30 5.02 20.66
CA THR A 354 4.44 4.25 21.55
C THR A 354 3.17 3.79 20.82
N LEU A 355 2.81 2.52 20.99
CA LEU A 355 1.50 1.99 20.61
C LEU A 355 0.51 2.33 21.74
N ALA A 356 -0.37 3.30 21.52
CA ALA A 356 -1.26 3.89 22.51
C ALA A 356 -2.71 3.97 22.00
N PRO A 357 -3.47 2.86 22.00
CA PRO A 357 -4.85 2.86 21.49
C PRO A 357 -5.79 3.84 22.23
N GLU A 358 -5.50 4.20 23.47
CA GLU A 358 -6.24 5.21 24.22
C GLU A 358 -6.06 6.64 23.71
N GLU A 359 -5.02 6.87 22.88
CA GLU A 359 -4.74 8.14 22.20
C GLU A 359 -5.02 8.04 20.70
N ALA A 360 -5.69 6.97 20.26
CA ALA A 360 -5.93 6.70 18.84
C ALA A 360 -6.61 7.87 18.13
N SER A 361 -6.14 8.17 16.95
CA SER A 361 -6.65 9.28 16.13
C SER A 361 -6.64 8.91 14.65
N THR A 362 -7.70 9.28 13.94
CA THR A 362 -7.80 9.13 12.48
C THR A 362 -6.97 10.17 11.71
N SER A 363 -6.22 11.05 12.40
CA SER A 363 -5.39 12.09 11.77
C SER A 363 -4.08 11.57 11.21
N HIS A 364 -3.73 10.30 11.47
CA HIS A 364 -2.51 9.68 10.94
C HIS A 364 -2.49 9.64 9.40
N LEU A 365 -1.29 9.50 8.83
CA LEU A 365 -1.03 9.56 7.41
C LEU A 365 -0.89 8.17 6.75
N ALA A 366 -1.28 7.07 7.42
CA ALA A 366 -1.17 5.71 6.86
C ALA A 366 -1.89 5.55 5.51
N PHE A 367 -2.95 6.32 5.28
CA PHE A 367 -3.70 6.38 4.03
C PHE A 367 -3.31 7.56 3.12
N GLY A 368 -2.17 8.19 3.38
CA GLY A 368 -1.78 9.43 2.72
C GLY A 368 -2.66 10.62 3.09
N TYR A 369 -2.52 11.71 2.33
CA TYR A 369 -3.25 12.96 2.55
C TYR A 369 -3.58 13.67 1.24
N GLY A 370 -4.53 14.61 1.28
CA GLY A 370 -4.92 15.42 0.12
C GLY A 370 -5.72 14.64 -0.92
N PHE A 371 -5.62 15.07 -2.18
CA PHE A 371 -6.47 14.54 -3.26
C PHE A 371 -6.10 13.09 -3.69
N HIS A 372 -4.89 12.63 -3.38
CA HIS A 372 -4.48 11.22 -3.53
C HIS A 372 -4.71 10.37 -2.28
N ARG A 373 -5.38 10.87 -1.25
CA ARG A 373 -5.71 10.05 -0.08
C ARG A 373 -6.40 8.76 -0.52
N CYS A 374 -6.02 7.65 0.09
CA CYS A 374 -6.52 6.32 -0.24
C CYS A 374 -8.06 6.31 -0.37
N VAL A 375 -8.56 5.81 -1.49
CA VAL A 375 -10.01 5.68 -1.72
C VAL A 375 -10.60 4.56 -0.88
N GLY A 376 -9.83 3.48 -0.65
CA GLY A 376 -10.20 2.29 0.10
C GLY A 376 -10.03 2.40 1.62
N ALA A 377 -9.71 3.58 2.17
CA ALA A 377 -9.39 3.73 3.59
C ALA A 377 -10.48 3.21 4.54
N GLU A 378 -11.76 3.43 4.22
CA GLU A 378 -12.87 2.95 5.04
C GLU A 378 -13.11 1.44 4.88
N LEU A 379 -12.86 0.88 3.69
CA LEU A 379 -12.90 -0.57 3.46
C LEU A 379 -11.79 -1.29 4.24
N ALA A 380 -10.57 -0.78 4.16
CA ALA A 380 -9.46 -1.35 4.91
C ALA A 380 -9.72 -1.35 6.43
N ARG A 381 -10.27 -0.25 6.97
CA ARG A 381 -10.68 -0.19 8.38
C ARG A 381 -11.73 -1.23 8.73
N LEU A 382 -12.76 -1.35 7.90
CA LEU A 382 -13.84 -2.34 8.11
C LEU A 382 -13.28 -3.76 8.10
N GLU A 383 -12.46 -4.09 7.12
CA GLU A 383 -11.83 -5.39 6.98
C GLU A 383 -10.93 -5.74 8.18
N LEU A 384 -10.05 -4.81 8.58
CA LEU A 384 -9.16 -5.01 9.73
C LEU A 384 -9.93 -5.19 11.04
N ARG A 385 -10.99 -4.40 11.28
CA ARG A 385 -11.84 -4.53 12.47
C ARG A 385 -12.52 -5.88 12.55
N VAL A 386 -13.14 -6.30 11.45
CA VAL A 386 -13.83 -7.60 11.39
C VAL A 386 -12.82 -8.72 11.60
N ALA A 387 -11.67 -8.66 10.92
CA ALA A 387 -10.68 -9.72 10.96
C ALA A 387 -9.99 -9.84 12.32
N PHE A 388 -9.52 -8.74 12.93
CA PHE A 388 -8.88 -8.80 14.26
C PHE A 388 -9.85 -9.21 15.35
N ARG A 389 -11.08 -8.69 15.31
CA ARG A 389 -12.10 -9.06 16.28
C ARG A 389 -12.43 -10.55 16.21
N ALA A 390 -12.74 -11.08 15.04
CA ALA A 390 -13.07 -12.49 14.86
C ALA A 390 -11.91 -13.42 15.23
N LEU A 391 -10.67 -13.03 14.90
CA LEU A 391 -9.48 -13.80 15.29
C LEU A 391 -9.31 -13.87 16.82
N ALA A 392 -9.52 -12.74 17.53
CA ALA A 392 -9.42 -12.67 18.97
C ALA A 392 -10.56 -13.43 19.69
N GLU A 393 -11.78 -13.35 19.16
CA GLU A 393 -12.94 -14.08 19.68
C GLU A 393 -12.79 -15.60 19.49
N ARG A 394 -12.25 -16.04 18.34
CA ARG A 394 -12.10 -17.47 18.00
C ARG A 394 -10.90 -18.12 18.69
N TYR A 395 -9.78 -17.40 18.82
CA TYR A 395 -8.53 -17.92 19.36
C TYR A 395 -7.93 -17.02 20.45
N PRO A 396 -8.58 -16.89 21.62
CA PRO A 396 -8.09 -15.99 22.68
C PRO A 396 -6.70 -16.37 23.21
N GLU A 397 -6.31 -17.66 23.12
CA GLU A 397 -5.00 -18.16 23.51
C GLU A 397 -3.98 -18.17 22.34
N LEU A 398 -4.32 -17.57 21.18
CA LEU A 398 -3.39 -17.45 20.07
C LEU A 398 -2.04 -16.90 20.53
N SER A 399 -0.96 -17.50 20.06
CA SER A 399 0.39 -17.10 20.44
C SER A 399 1.37 -17.27 19.27
N LEU A 400 2.42 -16.44 19.24
CA LEU A 400 3.51 -16.62 18.29
C LEU A 400 4.30 -17.89 18.60
N ALA A 401 4.65 -18.65 17.57
CA ALA A 401 5.52 -19.83 17.71
C ALA A 401 7.01 -19.45 17.81
N VAL A 402 7.37 -18.26 17.33
CA VAL A 402 8.73 -17.68 17.39
C VAL A 402 8.62 -16.21 17.80
N PRO A 403 9.64 -15.63 18.44
CA PRO A 403 9.69 -14.19 18.71
C PRO A 403 9.60 -13.36 17.43
N THR A 404 9.03 -12.14 17.50
CA THR A 404 8.93 -11.23 16.35
C THR A 404 10.30 -10.91 15.74
N ALA A 405 11.36 -10.88 16.54
CA ALA A 405 12.73 -10.68 16.07
C ALA A 405 13.29 -11.81 15.16
N GLU A 406 12.65 -12.97 15.16
CA GLU A 406 13.03 -14.12 14.31
C GLU A 406 12.18 -14.21 13.03
N LEU A 407 11.18 -13.34 12.88
CA LEU A 407 10.37 -13.29 11.65
C LEU A 407 11.19 -12.74 10.47
N THR A 408 10.92 -13.26 9.28
CA THR A 408 11.52 -12.75 8.04
C THR A 408 10.67 -11.63 7.46
N TYR A 409 11.16 -10.41 7.60
CA TYR A 409 10.50 -9.22 7.07
C TYR A 409 10.93 -8.92 5.63
N TYR A 410 10.06 -8.26 4.86
CA TYR A 410 10.41 -7.80 3.51
C TYR A 410 11.51 -6.75 3.57
N SER A 411 12.60 -7.02 2.89
CA SER A 411 13.71 -6.06 2.77
C SER A 411 13.44 -5.08 1.63
N SER A 412 13.67 -3.78 1.87
CA SER A 412 13.64 -2.74 0.84
C SER A 412 12.36 -2.71 -0.02
N SER A 413 11.20 -3.06 0.55
CA SER A 413 9.90 -3.01 -0.12
C SER A 413 9.20 -1.68 0.11
N ILE A 414 8.42 -1.20 -0.88
CA ILE A 414 7.55 -0.03 -0.73
C ILE A 414 6.39 -0.34 0.21
N VAL A 415 5.84 -1.56 0.14
CA VAL A 415 4.88 -2.07 1.12
C VAL A 415 5.62 -3.01 2.05
N TYR A 416 5.75 -2.61 3.31
CA TYR A 416 6.41 -3.41 4.32
C TYR A 416 5.53 -4.56 4.77
N GLY A 417 6.10 -5.74 4.91
CA GLY A 417 5.39 -6.96 5.26
C GLY A 417 6.32 -8.00 5.89
N VAL A 418 5.78 -9.18 6.08
CA VAL A 418 6.45 -10.35 6.64
C VAL A 418 6.11 -11.57 5.79
N GLU A 419 7.10 -12.46 5.55
CA GLU A 419 6.92 -13.64 4.70
C GLU A 419 6.05 -14.71 5.37
N SER A 420 6.16 -14.85 6.69
CA SER A 420 5.48 -15.88 7.48
C SER A 420 5.29 -15.41 8.92
N VAL A 421 4.15 -15.75 9.52
CA VAL A 421 3.87 -15.56 10.94
C VAL A 421 3.37 -16.87 11.52
N PRO A 422 4.27 -17.74 11.99
CA PRO A 422 3.91 -19.01 12.59
C PRO A 422 3.27 -18.81 13.98
N VAL A 423 2.06 -19.37 14.17
CA VAL A 423 1.26 -19.23 15.38
C VAL A 423 0.76 -20.57 15.89
N HIS A 424 0.54 -20.65 17.20
CA HIS A 424 -0.22 -21.72 17.86
C HIS A 424 -1.61 -21.21 18.17
N LEU A 425 -2.65 -21.98 17.81
CA LEU A 425 -4.05 -21.52 17.94
C LEU A 425 -4.55 -21.56 19.40
N GLY A 426 -3.89 -22.33 20.27
CA GLY A 426 -4.27 -22.54 21.67
C GLY A 426 -4.87 -23.92 21.91
#